data_a2bec4e3a6f3e8c45b10e307cb701057
#
_entry.id   a2bec4e3a6f3e8c45b10e307cb701057
#
_cell.length_a   1.000
_cell.length_b   1.000
_cell.length_c   1.000
_cell.angle_alpha   90.00
_cell.angle_beta   90.00
_cell.angle_gamma   90.00
#
_symmetry.space_group_name_H-M   'P 1'
#
loop_
_entity.id
_entity.type
_entity.pdbx_description
1 polymer ?
#
loop_
_entity_poly.entity_id
_entity_poly.type
_entity_poly.pdbx_seq_one_letter_code
_entity_poly.pdbx_strand_id
1 'polypeptide(L)'
;MAKYAWTWKVKPEYIEEYVQMHLNPWQEIMKAHSAAGFKNYSIFQNGTQFFYVLECDGDVDAAFQKMVNDPDCIRWNNITSKMLDVSLEAGADGVDADVSTGVKYMREVFYLK
;
A
#
# COMPACT_ATOMS: atom_id res chain seq x y z
N MET A 1 -12.08 -13.83 6.26
CA MET A 1 -11.80 -12.62 5.47
C MET A 1 -10.91 -12.95 4.28
N ALA A 2 -11.15 -12.31 3.16
CA ALA A 2 -10.33 -12.53 1.98
C ALA A 2 -8.95 -11.89 2.16
N LYS A 3 -7.96 -12.55 1.61
CA LYS A 3 -6.58 -12.13 1.65
C LYS A 3 -6.18 -11.56 0.29
N TYR A 4 -5.42 -10.47 0.31
CA TYR A 4 -4.96 -9.82 -0.91
C TYR A 4 -3.47 -9.53 -0.77
N ALA A 5 -2.71 -9.79 -1.83
CA ALA A 5 -1.28 -9.55 -1.82
C ALA A 5 -0.82 -8.97 -3.14
N TRP A 6 0.20 -8.11 -3.07
CA TRP A 6 0.82 -7.54 -4.27
C TRP A 6 2.27 -7.20 -3.97
N THR A 7 2.99 -6.78 -4.98
CA THR A 7 4.40 -6.44 -4.84
C THR A 7 4.70 -5.16 -5.59
N TRP A 8 5.57 -4.35 -4.99
CA TRP A 8 6.12 -3.15 -5.61
C TRP A 8 7.62 -3.11 -5.39
N LYS A 9 8.33 -2.39 -6.24
CA LYS A 9 9.73 -2.08 -6.03
C LYS A 9 9.87 -0.68 -5.46
N VAL A 10 10.82 -0.51 -4.55
CA VAL A 10 11.20 0.79 -4.02
C VAL A 10 12.54 1.17 -4.62
N LYS A 11 12.70 2.42 -5.03
CA LYS A 11 13.96 2.91 -5.57
C LYS A 11 15.07 2.74 -4.53
N PRO A 12 16.26 2.26 -4.94
CA PRO A 12 17.33 1.96 -3.98
C PRO A 12 17.66 3.11 -3.03
N GLU A 13 17.65 4.35 -3.53
CA GLU A 13 18.00 5.53 -2.74
C GLU A 13 16.95 5.87 -1.67
N TYR A 14 15.76 5.29 -1.76
CA TYR A 14 14.66 5.56 -0.83
C TYR A 14 14.35 4.41 0.12
N ILE A 15 15.07 3.29 0.02
CA ILE A 15 14.72 2.09 0.80
C ILE A 15 14.71 2.38 2.30
N GLU A 16 15.75 3.02 2.81
CA GLU A 16 15.86 3.30 4.25
C GLU A 16 14.73 4.21 4.73
N GLU A 17 14.47 5.26 3.98
CA GLU A 17 13.40 6.19 4.32
C GLU A 17 12.03 5.53 4.28
N TYR A 18 11.79 4.71 3.24
CA TYR A 18 10.54 3.98 3.08
C TYR A 18 10.31 3.01 4.25
N VAL A 19 11.36 2.28 4.64
CA VAL A 19 11.29 1.35 5.77
C VAL A 19 11.00 2.11 7.06
N GLN A 20 11.70 3.22 7.31
CA GLN A 20 11.49 3.98 8.53
C GLN A 20 10.09 4.56 8.63
N MET A 21 9.51 5.00 7.53
CA MET A 21 8.12 5.47 7.51
C MET A 21 7.14 4.39 7.94
N HIS A 22 7.42 3.14 7.58
CA HIS A 22 6.53 2.01 7.91
C HIS A 22 6.79 1.42 9.28
N LEU A 23 8.00 1.57 9.81
CA LEU A 23 8.28 1.18 11.20
C LEU A 23 7.70 2.19 12.19
N ASN A 24 7.55 3.44 11.76
CA ASN A 24 7.02 4.53 12.58
C ASN A 24 5.91 5.25 11.83
N PRO A 25 4.78 4.56 11.55
CA PRO A 25 3.73 5.14 10.72
C PRO A 25 2.97 6.23 11.47
N TRP A 26 2.39 7.16 10.70
CA TRP A 26 1.50 8.17 11.26
C TRP A 26 0.27 7.49 11.85
N GLN A 27 -0.18 7.95 13.03
CA GLN A 27 -1.38 7.41 13.66
C GLN A 27 -2.60 7.54 12.76
N GLU A 28 -2.72 8.66 12.04
CA GLU A 28 -3.83 8.93 11.14
C GLU A 28 -3.91 7.87 10.03
N ILE A 29 -2.76 7.41 9.55
CA ILE A 29 -2.67 6.36 8.54
C ILE A 29 -3.16 5.03 9.09
N MET A 30 -2.74 4.69 10.31
CA MET A 30 -3.17 3.45 10.95
C MET A 30 -4.68 3.43 11.16
N LYS A 31 -5.22 4.56 11.62
CA LYS A 31 -6.67 4.70 11.84
C LYS A 31 -7.44 4.59 10.54
N ALA A 32 -6.94 5.22 9.48
CA ALA A 32 -7.60 5.20 8.17
C ALA A 32 -7.67 3.79 7.61
N HIS A 33 -6.58 3.02 7.73
CA HIS A 33 -6.55 1.63 7.27
C HIS A 33 -7.57 0.77 8.02
N SER A 34 -7.59 0.90 9.35
CA SER A 34 -8.54 0.13 10.17
C SER A 34 -9.98 0.51 9.86
N ALA A 35 -10.25 1.80 9.71
CA ALA A 35 -11.59 2.30 9.40
C ALA A 35 -12.06 1.84 8.01
N ALA A 36 -11.14 1.66 7.07
CA ALA A 36 -11.48 1.18 5.74
C ALA A 36 -11.79 -0.32 5.71
N GLY A 37 -11.45 -1.06 6.77
CA GLY A 37 -11.71 -2.49 6.85
C GLY A 37 -10.48 -3.36 6.64
N PHE A 38 -9.29 -2.78 6.54
CA PHE A 38 -8.06 -3.54 6.42
C PHE A 38 -7.64 -4.10 7.77
N LYS A 39 -7.22 -5.36 7.77
CA LYS A 39 -6.74 -6.07 8.95
C LYS A 39 -5.55 -6.93 8.59
N ASN A 40 -4.72 -7.22 9.58
CA ASN A 40 -3.57 -8.12 9.42
C ASN A 40 -2.74 -7.76 8.20
N TYR A 41 -2.46 -6.47 8.08
CA TYR A 41 -1.68 -5.92 6.97
C TYR A 41 -0.21 -6.01 7.31
N SER A 42 0.53 -6.77 6.52
CA SER A 42 1.97 -6.97 6.70
C SER A 42 2.71 -6.59 5.43
N ILE A 43 3.90 -6.03 5.62
CA ILE A 43 4.79 -5.69 4.51
C ILE A 43 6.12 -6.38 4.75
N PHE A 44 6.60 -7.09 3.74
CA PHE A 44 7.87 -7.80 3.79
C PHE A 44 8.80 -7.23 2.74
N GLN A 45 10.09 -7.24 3.02
CA GLN A 45 11.10 -6.70 2.13
C GLN A 45 12.11 -7.79 1.74
N ASN A 46 12.46 -7.80 0.45
CA ASN A 46 13.60 -8.57 -0.05
C ASN A 46 14.38 -7.66 -1.01
N GLY A 47 15.42 -6.99 -0.50
CA GLY A 47 16.17 -6.01 -1.28
C GLY A 47 15.30 -4.83 -1.67
N THR A 48 15.18 -4.56 -2.97
CA THR A 48 14.32 -3.49 -3.48
C THR A 48 12.87 -3.91 -3.62
N GLN A 49 12.58 -5.21 -3.49
CA GLN A 49 11.24 -5.76 -3.68
C GLN A 49 10.51 -5.80 -2.36
N PHE A 50 9.31 -5.21 -2.33
CA PHE A 50 8.46 -5.22 -1.15
C PHE A 50 7.19 -6.00 -1.48
N PHE A 51 6.74 -6.78 -0.51
CA PHE A 51 5.57 -7.65 -0.63
C PHE A 51 4.55 -7.23 0.40
N TYR A 52 3.33 -6.99 -0.05
CA TYR A 52 2.23 -6.48 0.77
C TYR A 52 1.16 -7.55 0.85
N VAL A 53 0.71 -7.85 2.07
CA VAL A 53 -0.39 -8.79 2.26
C VAL A 53 -1.33 -8.23 3.32
N LEU A 54 -2.62 -8.27 3.03
CA LEU A 54 -3.63 -7.81 3.97
C LEU A 54 -4.89 -8.65 3.87
N GLU A 55 -5.71 -8.56 4.90
CA GLU A 55 -7.06 -9.06 4.88
C GLU A 55 -8.01 -7.87 4.85
N CYS A 56 -9.13 -8.02 4.17
CA CYS A 56 -10.11 -6.96 4.08
C CYS A 56 -11.48 -7.49 4.45
N ASP A 57 -12.17 -6.75 5.32
CA ASP A 57 -13.53 -7.05 5.70
C ASP A 57 -14.45 -6.33 4.73
N GLY A 58 -15.00 -7.08 3.77
CA GLY A 58 -15.84 -6.53 2.72
C GLY A 58 -15.09 -6.35 1.40
N ASP A 59 -15.56 -5.40 0.59
CA ASP A 59 -15.02 -5.16 -0.74
C ASP A 59 -13.71 -4.38 -0.66
N VAL A 60 -12.63 -4.99 -1.14
CA VAL A 60 -11.29 -4.39 -1.11
C VAL A 60 -11.21 -3.12 -1.97
N ASP A 61 -11.89 -3.11 -3.11
CA ASP A 61 -11.87 -1.94 -3.97
C ASP A 61 -12.55 -0.73 -3.31
N ALA A 62 -13.67 -0.99 -2.62
CA ALA A 62 -14.34 0.05 -1.85
C ALA A 62 -13.46 0.55 -0.71
N ALA A 63 -12.72 -0.35 -0.06
CA ALA A 63 -11.79 0.03 1.01
C ALA A 63 -10.67 0.93 0.49
N PHE A 64 -10.07 0.59 -0.66
CA PHE A 64 -9.05 1.44 -1.27
C PHE A 64 -9.62 2.80 -1.68
N GLN A 65 -10.86 2.84 -2.16
CA GLN A 65 -11.50 4.11 -2.51
C GLN A 65 -11.67 5.03 -1.30
N LYS A 66 -11.97 4.47 -0.15
CA LYS A 66 -12.01 5.26 1.09
C LYS A 66 -10.64 5.83 1.42
N MET A 67 -9.61 5.03 1.24
CA MET A 67 -8.24 5.42 1.54
C MET A 67 -7.76 6.53 0.61
N VAL A 68 -8.01 6.41 -0.70
CA VAL A 68 -7.50 7.39 -1.67
C VAL A 68 -8.24 8.73 -1.57
N ASN A 69 -9.35 8.76 -0.86
CA ASN A 69 -10.10 10.00 -0.61
C ASN A 69 -9.82 10.60 0.77
N ASP A 70 -9.07 9.90 1.61
CA ASP A 70 -8.71 10.39 2.95
C ASP A 70 -7.55 11.38 2.84
N PRO A 71 -7.68 12.61 3.42
CA PRO A 71 -6.62 13.62 3.30
C PRO A 71 -5.26 13.17 3.80
N ASP A 72 -5.22 12.42 4.90
CA ASP A 72 -3.96 11.95 5.47
C ASP A 72 -3.33 10.89 4.58
N CYS A 73 -4.14 10.01 3.99
CA CYS A 73 -3.66 9.01 3.05
C CYS A 73 -3.16 9.66 1.77
N ILE A 74 -3.81 10.72 1.30
CA ILE A 74 -3.34 11.47 0.13
C ILE A 74 -1.95 12.03 0.39
N ARG A 75 -1.73 12.66 1.55
CA ARG A 75 -0.41 13.18 1.91
C ARG A 75 0.64 12.08 1.98
N TRP A 76 0.31 10.97 2.62
CA TRP A 76 1.20 9.82 2.73
C TRP A 76 1.55 9.26 1.36
N ASN A 77 0.54 9.06 0.51
CA ASN A 77 0.74 8.49 -0.81
C ASN A 77 1.54 9.41 -1.73
N ASN A 78 1.38 10.73 -1.59
CA ASN A 78 2.16 11.68 -2.36
C ASN A 78 3.65 11.62 -2.01
N ILE A 79 3.97 11.27 -0.76
CA ILE A 79 5.36 11.07 -0.35
C ILE A 79 5.87 9.71 -0.85
N THR A 80 5.14 8.65 -0.57
CA THR A 80 5.61 7.29 -0.87
C THR A 80 5.62 6.98 -2.36
N SER A 81 4.72 7.56 -3.14
CA SER A 81 4.66 7.28 -4.58
C SER A 81 5.94 7.70 -5.30
N LYS A 82 6.63 8.71 -4.78
CA LYS A 82 7.92 9.16 -5.34
C LYS A 82 9.04 8.18 -5.08
N MET A 83 8.89 7.36 -4.05
CA MET A 83 9.87 6.36 -3.65
C MET A 83 9.69 5.04 -4.41
N LEU A 84 8.51 4.82 -4.98
CA LEU A 84 8.19 3.58 -5.67
C LEU A 84 8.72 3.58 -7.09
N ASP A 85 9.29 2.44 -7.49
CA ASP A 85 9.73 2.19 -8.86
C ASP A 85 8.68 1.34 -9.56
N VAL A 86 7.49 1.92 -9.74
CA VAL A 86 6.36 1.26 -10.39
C VAL A 86 5.64 2.29 -11.25
N SER A 87 4.92 1.79 -12.27
CA SER A 87 4.10 2.64 -13.11
C SER A 87 2.71 2.75 -12.50
N LEU A 88 2.36 3.91 -11.98
CA LEU A 88 1.01 4.20 -11.50
C LEU A 88 0.29 4.97 -12.60
N GLU A 89 -0.88 4.47 -13.02
CA GLU A 89 -1.63 5.09 -14.11
C GLU A 89 -2.16 6.47 -13.73
N ALA A 90 -2.66 6.60 -12.52
CA ALA A 90 -3.08 7.89 -11.99
C ALA A 90 -1.85 8.63 -11.49
N GLY A 91 -1.88 9.94 -11.60
CA GLY A 91 -0.77 10.74 -11.11
C GLY A 91 0.47 10.61 -11.94
N ALA A 92 0.32 10.60 -13.26
CA ALA A 92 1.45 10.52 -14.18
C ALA A 92 2.48 11.63 -13.92
N ASP A 93 2.05 12.74 -13.36
CA ASP A 93 2.92 13.85 -12.97
C ASP A 93 3.40 13.70 -11.51
N GLY A 94 3.05 12.63 -10.84
CA GLY A 94 3.45 12.38 -9.46
C GLY A 94 2.63 13.10 -8.40
N VAL A 95 1.59 13.82 -8.83
CA VAL A 95 0.70 14.54 -7.92
C VAL A 95 -0.60 13.74 -7.80
N ASP A 96 -1.08 13.57 -6.56
CA ASP A 96 -2.33 12.86 -6.26
C ASP A 96 -2.35 11.45 -6.84
N ALA A 97 -1.20 10.75 -6.78
CA ALA A 97 -1.09 9.39 -7.28
C ALA A 97 -2.09 8.47 -6.57
N ASP A 98 -2.92 7.79 -7.36
CA ASP A 98 -3.85 6.80 -6.85
C ASP A 98 -3.15 5.45 -6.81
N VAL A 99 -2.63 5.08 -5.64
CA VAL A 99 -1.87 3.84 -5.49
C VAL A 99 -2.74 2.60 -5.74
N SER A 100 -4.07 2.72 -5.64
CA SER A 100 -4.93 1.58 -5.92
C SER A 100 -4.88 1.15 -7.38
N THR A 101 -4.57 2.06 -8.31
CA THR A 101 -4.44 1.71 -9.73
C THR A 101 -3.16 0.93 -10.01
N GLY A 102 -2.16 1.02 -9.12
CA GLY A 102 -0.92 0.27 -9.25
C GLY A 102 -0.92 -1.07 -8.54
N VAL A 103 -2.02 -1.41 -7.87
CA VAL A 103 -2.13 -2.67 -7.14
C VAL A 103 -2.58 -3.77 -8.09
N LYS A 104 -1.68 -4.72 -8.33
CA LYS A 104 -1.98 -5.91 -9.13
C LYS A 104 -1.91 -7.11 -8.20
N TYR A 105 -3.07 -7.65 -7.88
CA TYR A 105 -3.17 -8.72 -6.89
C TYR A 105 -2.49 -9.99 -7.40
N MET A 106 -1.70 -10.59 -6.49
CA MET A 106 -1.08 -11.88 -6.76
C MET A 106 -2.06 -12.99 -6.45
N ARG A 107 -1.97 -14.09 -7.21
CA ARG A 107 -2.81 -15.25 -6.99
C ARG A 107 -2.27 -16.07 -5.82
N GLU A 108 -3.10 -16.37 -4.84
CA GLU A 108 -2.75 -17.32 -3.80
C GLU A 108 -2.72 -18.72 -4.39
N VAL A 109 -1.56 -19.38 -4.32
CA VAL A 109 -1.39 -20.71 -4.91
C VAL A 109 -1.31 -21.80 -3.86
N PHE A 110 -1.22 -21.44 -2.58
CA PHE A 110 -1.16 -22.42 -1.49
C PHE A 110 -1.56 -21.74 -0.19
N TYR A 111 -2.35 -22.47 0.58
CA TYR A 111 -2.74 -22.06 1.93
C TYR A 111 -2.84 -23.30 2.81
N LEU A 112 -2.17 -23.25 3.96
CA LEU A 112 -2.27 -24.32 4.97
C LEU A 112 -2.98 -23.75 6.19
N LYS A 113 -4.13 -24.34 6.49
CA LYS A 113 -4.89 -23.98 7.67
C LYS A 113 -4.28 -24.57 8.93
#